data_20e7d2ec1755406d53907c73ab149d5a
#
_entry.id   20e7d2ec1755406d53907c73ab149d5a
#
_cell.length_a   1.000
_cell.length_b   1.000
_cell.length_c   1.000
_cell.angle_alpha   90.00
_cell.angle_beta   90.00
_cell.angle_gamma   90.00
#
_symmetry.space_group_name_H-M   'P 1'
#
loop_
_entity.id
_entity.type
_entity.pdbx_description
1 polymer ?
#
loop_
_entity_poly.entity_id
_entity_poly.type
_entity_poly.pdbx_seq_one_letter_code
_entity_poly.pdbx_strand_id
1 'polypeptide(L)'
;MKIKIAGGSTELQLSETAFGHEYNEALVHQVVTAYRNAGRSGTKAQLTKAEVSGGGKKPWGQKGTGQARAGSSRSPIWVGGGRAFAAKPRSFEQKVNRKMYRGALRSMLSELVRQDRLIVTNGLDLEAPKTRLLAAQLKSMALTNVLIVVEAIDEKLFLAARNLPHVQVLPVSALNPLALVSYDKVLMTVGAVKLIEERLQ
;
A
#
# COMPACT_ATOMS: atom_id res chain seq x y z
N MET A 1 -20.58 -17.00 9.56
CA MET A 1 -19.32 -17.54 10.15
C MET A 1 -19.20 -17.10 11.59
N LYS A 2 -18.47 -17.85 12.45
CA LYS A 2 -18.25 -17.48 13.84
C LYS A 2 -16.76 -17.35 14.12
N ILE A 3 -16.35 -16.30 14.85
CA ILE A 3 -14.97 -16.09 15.28
C ILE A 3 -14.94 -15.86 16.80
N LYS A 4 -13.93 -16.40 17.47
CA LYS A 4 -13.75 -16.21 18.92
C LYS A 4 -13.10 -14.86 19.19
N ILE A 5 -13.60 -14.14 20.19
CA ILE A 5 -13.02 -12.89 20.64
C ILE A 5 -11.80 -13.21 21.53
N ALA A 6 -10.65 -12.62 21.24
CA ALA A 6 -9.44 -12.80 22.02
C ALA A 6 -9.65 -12.30 23.47
N GLY A 7 -9.30 -13.15 24.45
CA GLY A 7 -9.48 -12.86 25.88
C GLY A 7 -10.86 -13.15 26.47
N GLY A 8 -11.79 -13.74 25.69
CA GLY A 8 -13.12 -14.10 26.17
C GLY A 8 -13.64 -15.41 25.61
N SER A 9 -14.71 -15.94 26.19
CA SER A 9 -15.45 -17.10 25.67
C SER A 9 -16.57 -16.70 24.68
N THR A 10 -16.69 -15.41 24.37
CA THR A 10 -17.75 -14.86 23.52
C THR A 10 -17.40 -15.05 22.06
N GLU A 11 -18.35 -15.57 21.27
CA GLU A 11 -18.25 -15.70 19.82
C GLU A 11 -18.93 -14.49 19.14
N LEU A 12 -18.27 -13.92 18.14
CA LEU A 12 -18.85 -12.94 17.23
C LEU A 12 -19.35 -13.62 15.98
N GLN A 13 -20.56 -13.31 15.57
CA GLN A 13 -21.15 -13.80 14.33
C GLN A 13 -20.76 -12.85 13.21
N LEU A 14 -20.03 -13.35 12.19
CA LEU A 14 -19.62 -12.60 11.02
C LEU A 14 -20.61 -12.77 9.88
N SER A 15 -20.85 -11.69 9.13
CA SER A 15 -21.69 -11.69 7.93
C SER A 15 -21.01 -12.48 6.80
N GLU A 16 -21.75 -13.42 6.19
CA GLU A 16 -21.26 -14.20 5.05
C GLU A 16 -21.06 -13.34 3.80
N THR A 17 -21.79 -12.23 3.67
CA THR A 17 -21.65 -11.29 2.55
C THR A 17 -20.32 -10.53 2.56
N ALA A 18 -19.68 -10.34 3.72
CA ALA A 18 -18.41 -9.65 3.86
C ALA A 18 -17.21 -10.62 4.01
N PHE A 19 -17.41 -11.76 4.67
CA PHE A 19 -16.35 -12.68 5.08
C PHE A 19 -16.47 -14.10 4.50
N GLY A 20 -17.49 -14.38 3.67
CA GLY A 20 -17.76 -15.70 3.09
C GLY A 20 -17.37 -15.84 1.60
N HIS A 21 -16.69 -14.88 1.00
CA HIS A 21 -16.33 -14.91 -0.42
C HIS A 21 -15.20 -15.90 -0.74
N GLU A 22 -15.25 -16.46 -1.95
CA GLU A 22 -14.13 -17.21 -2.51
C GLU A 22 -12.91 -16.31 -2.73
N TYR A 23 -11.72 -16.89 -2.61
CA TYR A 23 -10.47 -16.16 -2.83
C TYR A 23 -10.23 -15.98 -4.33
N ASN A 24 -10.12 -14.71 -4.76
CA ASN A 24 -9.81 -14.34 -6.13
C ASN A 24 -8.44 -13.64 -6.19
N GLU A 25 -7.39 -14.43 -6.40
CA GLU A 25 -6.01 -13.97 -6.42
C GLU A 25 -5.77 -12.90 -7.51
N ALA A 26 -6.29 -13.11 -8.72
CA ALA A 26 -6.11 -12.19 -9.83
C ALA A 26 -6.69 -10.80 -9.54
N LEU A 27 -7.89 -10.74 -8.94
CA LEU A 27 -8.52 -9.49 -8.55
C LEU A 27 -7.74 -8.80 -7.43
N VAL A 28 -7.31 -9.53 -6.41
CA VAL A 28 -6.53 -9.02 -5.29
C VAL A 28 -5.20 -8.45 -5.80
N HIS A 29 -4.47 -9.20 -6.64
CA HIS A 29 -3.22 -8.75 -7.23
C HIS A 29 -3.38 -7.46 -8.05
N GLN A 30 -4.42 -7.37 -8.89
CA GLN A 30 -4.70 -6.18 -9.69
C GLN A 30 -4.94 -4.95 -8.80
N VAL A 31 -5.76 -5.08 -7.76
CA VAL A 31 -6.11 -3.98 -6.86
C VAL A 31 -4.91 -3.54 -6.02
N VAL A 32 -4.13 -4.48 -5.48
CA VAL A 32 -2.90 -4.18 -4.72
C VAL A 32 -1.86 -3.48 -5.60
N THR A 33 -1.67 -3.96 -6.85
CA THR A 33 -0.74 -3.35 -7.81
C THR A 33 -1.18 -1.92 -8.16
N ALA A 34 -2.46 -1.70 -8.42
CA ALA A 34 -3.00 -0.36 -8.69
C ALA A 34 -2.78 0.58 -7.50
N TYR A 35 -3.04 0.11 -6.28
CA TYR A 35 -2.83 0.88 -5.06
C TYR A 35 -1.35 1.27 -4.86
N ARG A 36 -0.42 0.32 -5.06
CA ARG A 36 1.04 0.60 -5.01
C ARG A 36 1.49 1.58 -6.07
N ASN A 37 0.95 1.47 -7.28
CA ASN A 37 1.29 2.38 -8.38
C ASN A 37 0.77 3.80 -8.13
N ALA A 38 -0.39 3.97 -7.54
CA ALA A 38 -0.94 5.27 -7.17
C ALA A 38 -0.04 6.03 -6.16
N GLY A 39 0.67 5.31 -5.28
CA GLY A 39 1.60 5.90 -4.33
C GLY A 39 2.94 6.37 -4.92
N ARG A 40 3.21 6.10 -6.21
CA ARG A 40 4.47 6.50 -6.85
C ARG A 40 4.43 7.96 -7.26
N SER A 41 5.37 8.77 -6.80
CA SER A 41 5.47 10.21 -7.13
C SER A 41 5.77 10.50 -8.60
N GLY A 42 6.46 9.59 -9.30
CA GLY A 42 6.72 9.68 -10.73
C GLY A 42 7.51 10.90 -11.19
N THR A 43 8.34 11.50 -10.34
CA THR A 43 9.03 12.78 -10.57
C THR A 43 10.29 12.67 -11.41
N LYS A 44 10.71 11.46 -11.84
CA LYS A 44 11.92 11.26 -12.64
C LYS A 44 11.87 12.07 -13.94
N ALA A 45 12.87 12.95 -14.14
CA ALA A 45 13.02 13.75 -15.35
C ALA A 45 14.42 13.60 -15.94
N GLN A 46 14.53 13.63 -17.25
CA GLN A 46 15.78 13.66 -18.00
C GLN A 46 15.62 14.67 -19.14
N LEU A 47 16.74 15.28 -19.57
CA LEU A 47 16.74 16.23 -20.66
C LEU A 47 16.79 15.50 -22.01
N THR A 48 15.91 15.89 -22.90
CA THR A 48 15.93 15.50 -24.32
C THR A 48 17.00 16.31 -25.06
N LYS A 49 17.32 15.90 -26.30
CA LYS A 49 18.22 16.65 -27.19
C LYS A 49 17.79 18.12 -27.36
N ALA A 50 16.50 18.40 -27.36
CA ALA A 50 15.97 19.77 -27.50
C ALA A 50 16.18 20.64 -26.25
N GLU A 51 16.13 20.02 -25.09
CA GLU A 51 16.19 20.70 -23.77
C GLU A 51 17.62 20.93 -23.25
N VAL A 52 18.57 20.13 -23.73
CA VAL A 52 19.99 20.33 -23.34
C VAL A 52 20.51 21.64 -23.92
N SER A 53 21.20 22.43 -23.08
CA SER A 53 21.81 23.69 -23.49
C SER A 53 22.92 23.50 -24.54
N GLY A 54 23.13 24.46 -25.42
CA GLY A 54 24.19 24.46 -26.46
C GLY A 54 23.74 23.92 -27.81
N GLY A 55 24.67 23.60 -28.70
CA GLY A 55 24.46 22.85 -29.96
C GLY A 55 23.73 23.56 -31.08
N GLY A 56 23.63 24.88 -31.09
CA GLY A 56 22.99 25.64 -32.19
C GLY A 56 23.75 25.58 -33.52
N LYS A 57 25.09 25.37 -33.48
CA LYS A 57 25.95 25.26 -34.68
C LYS A 57 26.29 23.83 -34.97
N LYS A 58 26.32 23.46 -36.25
CA LYS A 58 26.85 22.17 -36.71
C LYS A 58 28.34 22.06 -36.36
N PRO A 59 28.82 20.95 -35.71
CA PRO A 59 30.19 20.84 -35.24
C PRO A 59 31.24 20.96 -36.38
N TRP A 60 30.99 20.36 -37.51
CA TRP A 60 31.86 20.44 -38.72
C TRP A 60 31.06 20.23 -40.00
N GLY A 61 31.73 20.44 -41.16
CA GLY A 61 31.13 20.28 -42.44
C GLY A 61 30.67 18.84 -42.74
N GLN A 62 29.67 18.68 -43.62
CA GLN A 62 29.08 17.38 -43.95
C GLN A 62 30.06 16.42 -44.61
N LYS A 63 31.06 16.96 -45.39
CA LYS A 63 32.10 16.25 -46.13
C LYS A 63 33.43 17.00 -46.01
N GLY A 64 34.55 16.35 -46.32
CA GLY A 64 35.87 16.95 -46.42
C GLY A 64 36.68 17.00 -45.13
N THR A 65 36.12 16.54 -43.97
CA THR A 65 36.80 16.59 -42.67
C THR A 65 37.41 15.27 -42.22
N GLY A 66 37.13 14.16 -42.92
CA GLY A 66 37.53 12.81 -42.50
C GLY A 66 36.85 12.29 -41.24
N GLN A 67 36.00 13.11 -40.59
CA GLN A 67 35.29 12.74 -39.37
C GLN A 67 33.91 12.19 -39.66
N ALA A 68 33.38 11.40 -38.70
CA ALA A 68 31.98 10.92 -38.76
C ALA A 68 31.01 12.09 -38.82
N ARG A 69 29.94 11.98 -39.59
CA ARG A 69 28.95 13.03 -39.77
C ARG A 69 28.24 13.36 -38.45
N ALA A 70 28.25 14.62 -38.05
CA ALA A 70 27.58 15.10 -36.83
C ALA A 70 26.71 16.31 -37.13
N GLY A 71 25.46 16.29 -36.71
CA GLY A 71 24.53 17.40 -36.87
C GLY A 71 24.47 18.33 -35.65
N SER A 72 24.76 17.81 -34.45
CA SER A 72 24.73 18.56 -33.23
C SER A 72 25.51 17.86 -32.13
N SER A 73 26.21 18.61 -31.29
CA SER A 73 26.91 18.13 -30.09
C SER A 73 25.95 17.67 -28.98
N ARG A 74 24.66 18.04 -29.07
CA ARG A 74 23.61 17.58 -28.13
C ARG A 74 23.00 16.20 -28.47
N SER A 75 23.51 15.52 -29.49
CA SER A 75 23.03 14.19 -29.87
C SER A 75 23.24 13.18 -28.72
N PRO A 76 22.34 12.18 -28.57
CA PRO A 76 22.46 11.16 -27.51
C PRO A 76 23.76 10.35 -27.55
N ILE A 77 24.43 10.30 -28.69
CA ILE A 77 25.73 9.59 -28.87
C ILE A 77 26.93 10.38 -28.32
N TRP A 78 26.72 11.66 -27.95
CA TRP A 78 27.76 12.51 -27.43
C TRP A 78 27.73 12.55 -25.89
N VAL A 79 28.91 12.61 -25.29
CA VAL A 79 29.03 12.86 -23.84
C VAL A 79 28.42 14.23 -23.52
N GLY A 80 27.52 14.31 -22.57
CA GLY A 80 26.75 15.52 -22.25
C GLY A 80 25.58 15.81 -23.18
N GLY A 81 25.31 14.96 -24.19
CA GLY A 81 24.12 15.07 -25.02
C GLY A 81 22.84 14.65 -24.31
N GLY A 82 21.68 14.97 -24.91
CA GLY A 82 20.37 14.60 -24.40
C GLY A 82 20.09 13.09 -24.49
N ARG A 83 19.19 12.59 -23.66
CA ARG A 83 18.73 11.19 -23.74
C ARG A 83 17.81 10.98 -24.94
N ALA A 84 17.96 9.85 -25.67
CA ALA A 84 17.13 9.52 -26.82
C ALA A 84 15.65 9.37 -26.44
N PHE A 85 15.38 8.61 -25.37
CA PHE A 85 14.07 8.44 -24.76
C PHE A 85 14.13 8.94 -23.31
N ALA A 86 14.13 10.26 -23.18
CA ALA A 86 14.22 10.91 -21.88
C ALA A 86 12.99 10.62 -21.02
N ALA A 87 13.19 10.13 -19.80
CA ALA A 87 12.09 9.98 -18.86
C ALA A 87 11.49 11.35 -18.52
N LYS A 88 10.19 11.43 -18.50
CA LYS A 88 9.43 12.61 -18.10
C LYS A 88 8.56 12.28 -16.89
N PRO A 89 8.27 13.26 -16.03
CA PRO A 89 7.34 13.05 -14.93
C PRO A 89 6.01 12.53 -15.47
N ARG A 90 5.49 11.48 -14.84
CA ARG A 90 4.21 10.88 -15.23
C ARG A 90 3.48 10.31 -14.03
N SER A 91 2.16 10.29 -14.08
CA SER A 91 1.34 9.52 -13.14
C SER A 91 1.44 8.03 -13.45
N PHE A 92 1.47 7.21 -12.39
CA PHE A 92 1.39 5.76 -12.46
C PHE A 92 0.05 5.24 -11.94
N GLU A 93 -0.89 6.14 -11.63
CA GLU A 93 -2.22 5.79 -11.15
C GLU A 93 -2.96 4.92 -12.16
N GLN A 94 -3.58 3.85 -11.66
CA GLN A 94 -4.42 2.95 -12.43
C GLN A 94 -5.84 2.98 -11.87
N LYS A 95 -6.80 3.25 -12.72
CA LYS A 95 -8.22 3.26 -12.35
C LYS A 95 -8.69 1.85 -11.96
N VAL A 96 -9.31 1.73 -10.79
CA VAL A 96 -10.01 0.53 -10.32
C VAL A 96 -11.48 0.85 -10.12
N ASN A 97 -12.38 -0.02 -10.59
CA ASN A 97 -13.81 0.15 -10.39
C ASN A 97 -14.17 -0.06 -8.91
N ARG A 98 -15.11 0.69 -8.37
CA ARG A 98 -15.55 0.58 -6.96
C ARG A 98 -16.02 -0.83 -6.60
N LYS A 99 -16.75 -1.51 -7.51
CA LYS A 99 -17.20 -2.90 -7.31
C LYS A 99 -16.01 -3.87 -7.23
N MET A 100 -14.99 -3.70 -8.08
CA MET A 100 -13.77 -4.51 -8.03
C MET A 100 -13.00 -4.31 -6.72
N TYR A 101 -12.85 -3.06 -6.27
CA TYR A 101 -12.21 -2.73 -5.01
C TYR A 101 -12.92 -3.37 -3.81
N ARG A 102 -14.26 -3.23 -3.72
CA ARG A 102 -15.06 -3.88 -2.67
C ARG A 102 -14.96 -5.41 -2.75
N GLY A 103 -15.03 -5.99 -3.94
CA GLY A 103 -14.88 -7.44 -4.15
C GLY A 103 -13.50 -7.96 -3.71
N ALA A 104 -12.43 -7.20 -3.99
CA ALA A 104 -11.08 -7.55 -3.53
C ALA A 104 -10.98 -7.50 -1.99
N LEU A 105 -11.55 -6.48 -1.33
CA LEU A 105 -11.58 -6.41 0.13
C LEU A 105 -12.34 -7.58 0.75
N ARG A 106 -13.52 -7.93 0.22
CA ARG A 106 -14.30 -9.12 0.68
C ARG A 106 -13.48 -10.40 0.53
N SER A 107 -12.85 -10.59 -0.63
CA SER A 107 -12.01 -11.76 -0.91
C SER A 107 -10.82 -11.86 0.06
N MET A 108 -10.11 -10.75 0.33
CA MET A 108 -9.00 -10.72 1.28
C MET A 108 -9.44 -10.98 2.71
N LEU A 109 -10.51 -10.34 3.17
CA LEU A 109 -11.04 -10.52 4.53
C LEU A 109 -11.52 -11.95 4.75
N SER A 110 -12.18 -12.55 3.76
CA SER A 110 -12.61 -13.94 3.79
C SER A 110 -11.42 -14.90 3.91
N GLU A 111 -10.33 -14.62 3.17
CA GLU A 111 -9.12 -15.43 3.22
C GLU A 111 -8.39 -15.29 4.56
N LEU A 112 -8.34 -14.09 5.15
CA LEU A 112 -7.78 -13.88 6.48
C LEU A 112 -8.52 -14.67 7.56
N VAL A 113 -9.84 -14.79 7.46
CA VAL A 113 -10.63 -15.64 8.37
C VAL A 113 -10.32 -17.12 8.13
N ARG A 114 -10.26 -17.58 6.87
CA ARG A 114 -9.99 -18.96 6.49
C ARG A 114 -8.60 -19.46 6.94
N GLN A 115 -7.62 -18.54 6.94
CA GLN A 115 -6.25 -18.81 7.37
C GLN A 115 -5.99 -18.56 8.86
N ASP A 116 -7.02 -18.28 9.66
CA ASP A 116 -6.88 -17.93 11.09
C ASP A 116 -5.91 -16.75 11.34
N ARG A 117 -5.86 -15.81 10.40
CA ARG A 117 -5.03 -14.60 10.50
C ARG A 117 -5.82 -13.40 11.04
N LEU A 118 -7.14 -13.45 11.02
CA LEU A 118 -8.00 -12.43 11.61
C LEU A 118 -8.24 -12.76 13.08
N ILE A 119 -7.95 -11.79 13.94
CA ILE A 119 -8.17 -11.88 15.39
C ILE A 119 -9.08 -10.73 15.79
N VAL A 120 -10.10 -11.01 16.58
CA VAL A 120 -11.04 -9.98 17.07
C VAL A 120 -10.84 -9.76 18.57
N THR A 121 -10.84 -8.49 18.99
CA THR A 121 -10.75 -8.08 20.40
C THR A 121 -11.84 -7.09 20.75
N ASN A 122 -12.22 -7.01 22.03
CA ASN A 122 -13.18 -6.01 22.49
C ASN A 122 -12.61 -4.58 22.48
N GLY A 123 -11.29 -4.44 22.71
CA GLY A 123 -10.59 -3.15 22.70
C GLY A 123 -9.11 -3.31 22.99
N LEU A 124 -8.36 -2.25 22.79
CA LEU A 124 -6.92 -2.13 23.08
C LEU A 124 -6.73 -0.85 23.91
N ASP A 125 -7.23 -0.88 25.16
CA ASP A 125 -7.11 0.26 26.04
C ASP A 125 -5.71 0.33 26.65
N LEU A 126 -5.06 1.48 26.47
CA LEU A 126 -3.75 1.77 27.05
C LEU A 126 -3.88 2.86 28.12
N GLU A 127 -3.37 2.59 29.31
CA GLU A 127 -3.34 3.59 30.39
C GLU A 127 -2.51 4.83 30.01
N ALA A 128 -1.38 4.60 29.31
CA ALA A 128 -0.45 5.64 28.88
C ALA A 128 0.06 5.38 27.44
N PRO A 129 0.47 6.43 26.69
CA PRO A 129 0.98 6.30 25.32
C PRO A 129 2.42 5.78 25.31
N LYS A 130 2.64 4.58 25.85
CA LYS A 130 3.97 3.95 25.95
C LYS A 130 4.05 2.70 25.09
N THR A 131 5.06 2.64 24.21
CA THR A 131 5.35 1.48 23.35
C THR A 131 5.53 0.20 24.12
N ARG A 132 6.14 0.25 25.32
CA ARG A 132 6.35 -0.92 26.19
C ARG A 132 5.04 -1.60 26.59
N LEU A 133 3.97 -0.82 26.86
CA LEU A 133 2.67 -1.37 27.26
C LEU A 133 2.01 -2.11 26.09
N LEU A 134 1.99 -1.48 24.91
CA LEU A 134 1.46 -2.09 23.71
C LEU A 134 2.27 -3.35 23.31
N ALA A 135 3.60 -3.28 23.36
CA ALA A 135 4.46 -4.43 23.06
C ALA A 135 4.21 -5.61 24.02
N ALA A 136 3.99 -5.35 25.31
CA ALA A 136 3.65 -6.38 26.28
C ALA A 136 2.30 -7.04 25.98
N GLN A 137 1.27 -6.24 25.63
CA GLN A 137 -0.05 -6.76 25.22
C GLN A 137 0.03 -7.59 23.94
N LEU A 138 0.74 -7.12 22.91
CA LEU A 138 0.91 -7.87 21.66
C LEU A 138 1.69 -9.17 21.88
N LYS A 139 2.72 -9.14 22.73
CA LYS A 139 3.50 -10.33 23.10
C LYS A 139 2.65 -11.37 23.84
N SER A 140 1.75 -10.96 24.74
CA SER A 140 0.82 -11.88 25.42
C SER A 140 -0.16 -12.56 24.46
N MET A 141 -0.49 -11.91 23.33
CA MET A 141 -1.32 -12.45 22.25
C MET A 141 -0.50 -13.21 21.18
N ALA A 142 0.84 -13.36 21.37
CA ALA A 142 1.77 -13.94 20.38
C ALA A 142 1.75 -13.24 19.01
N LEU A 143 1.58 -11.91 19.00
CA LEU A 143 1.52 -11.09 17.80
C LEU A 143 2.84 -10.33 17.59
N THR A 144 3.57 -10.65 16.54
CA THR A 144 4.85 -10.01 16.18
C THR A 144 4.71 -9.02 15.04
N ASN A 145 3.96 -9.39 13.99
CA ASN A 145 3.73 -8.60 12.79
C ASN A 145 2.21 -8.44 12.60
N VAL A 146 1.67 -7.28 12.98
CA VAL A 146 0.23 -7.10 13.12
C VAL A 146 -0.28 -5.76 12.62
N LEU A 147 -1.37 -5.82 11.86
CA LEU A 147 -2.20 -4.67 11.54
C LEU A 147 -3.33 -4.57 12.56
N ILE A 148 -3.41 -3.44 13.25
CA ILE A 148 -4.48 -3.14 14.20
C ILE A 148 -5.50 -2.25 13.51
N VAL A 149 -6.75 -2.70 13.43
CA VAL A 149 -7.85 -1.95 12.83
C VAL A 149 -8.85 -1.57 13.91
N VAL A 150 -9.09 -0.28 14.04
CA VAL A 150 -9.99 0.31 15.04
C VAL A 150 -11.08 1.17 14.39
N GLU A 151 -12.15 1.45 15.09
CA GLU A 151 -13.21 2.34 14.59
C GLU A 151 -12.67 3.75 14.37
N ALA A 152 -12.11 4.34 15.42
CA ALA A 152 -11.42 5.62 15.41
C ALA A 152 -10.05 5.46 16.07
N ILE A 153 -9.08 6.24 15.62
CA ILE A 153 -7.74 6.19 16.21
C ILE A 153 -7.75 6.90 17.56
N ASP A 154 -7.42 6.16 18.62
CA ASP A 154 -7.04 6.76 19.90
C ASP A 154 -5.60 7.28 19.80
N GLU A 155 -5.38 8.52 20.27
CA GLU A 155 -4.06 9.16 20.26
C GLU A 155 -3.04 8.35 21.06
N LYS A 156 -3.42 7.78 22.20
CA LYS A 156 -2.53 6.95 23.02
C LYS A 156 -2.06 5.71 22.26
N LEU A 157 -2.98 5.03 21.60
CA LEU A 157 -2.68 3.84 20.81
C LEU A 157 -1.77 4.17 19.62
N PHE A 158 -2.05 5.27 18.91
CA PHE A 158 -1.22 5.72 17.78
C PHE A 158 0.20 6.05 18.21
N LEU A 159 0.38 6.83 19.29
CA LEU A 159 1.69 7.19 19.80
C LEU A 159 2.47 5.97 20.31
N ALA A 160 1.80 5.00 20.92
CA ALA A 160 2.41 3.76 21.38
C ALA A 160 2.87 2.85 20.21
N ALA A 161 2.11 2.83 19.09
CA ALA A 161 2.38 1.95 17.97
C ALA A 161 3.42 2.50 16.98
N ARG A 162 3.49 3.83 16.76
CA ARG A 162 4.29 4.44 15.69
C ARG A 162 5.79 4.11 15.68
N ASN A 163 6.37 3.75 16.85
CA ASN A 163 7.78 3.36 16.96
C ASN A 163 8.02 1.86 16.70
N LEU A 164 6.95 1.04 16.57
CA LEU A 164 7.07 -0.38 16.32
C LEU A 164 7.04 -0.67 14.81
N PRO A 165 8.13 -1.16 14.20
CA PRO A 165 8.22 -1.30 12.73
C PRO A 165 7.26 -2.34 12.16
N HIS A 166 6.84 -3.33 12.96
CA HIS A 166 5.96 -4.42 12.54
C HIS A 166 4.52 -4.26 13.03
N VAL A 167 4.16 -3.06 13.49
CA VAL A 167 2.82 -2.75 13.97
C VAL A 167 2.31 -1.50 13.27
N GLN A 168 1.13 -1.60 12.67
CA GLN A 168 0.43 -0.45 12.10
C GLN A 168 -0.95 -0.36 12.70
N VAL A 169 -1.40 0.86 13.01
CA VAL A 169 -2.76 1.14 13.45
C VAL A 169 -3.47 1.92 12.37
N LEU A 170 -4.63 1.44 11.94
CA LEU A 170 -5.47 2.11 10.95
C LEU A 170 -6.92 2.16 11.42
N PRO A 171 -7.64 3.27 11.16
CA PRO A 171 -9.09 3.30 11.31
C PRO A 171 -9.72 2.55 10.13
N VAL A 172 -10.96 2.08 10.30
CA VAL A 172 -11.72 1.41 9.23
C VAL A 172 -11.80 2.25 7.96
N SER A 173 -11.90 3.58 8.09
CA SER A 173 -11.95 4.51 6.95
C SER A 173 -10.69 4.47 6.08
N ALA A 174 -9.51 4.27 6.68
CA ALA A 174 -8.20 4.22 6.01
C ALA A 174 -7.76 2.79 5.66
N LEU A 175 -8.60 1.78 5.94
CA LEU A 175 -8.29 0.39 5.60
C LEU A 175 -8.06 0.23 4.10
N ASN A 176 -6.91 -0.32 3.72
CA ASN A 176 -6.50 -0.47 2.34
C ASN A 176 -6.03 -1.89 2.02
N PRO A 177 -6.08 -2.29 0.74
CA PRO A 177 -5.70 -3.63 0.28
C PRO A 177 -4.25 -4.00 0.59
N LEU A 178 -3.35 -3.02 0.50
CA LEU A 178 -1.92 -3.24 0.74
C LEU A 178 -1.65 -3.62 2.19
N ALA A 179 -2.26 -2.90 3.15
CA ALA A 179 -2.09 -3.17 4.57
C ALA A 179 -2.60 -4.57 4.94
N LEU A 180 -3.76 -5.00 4.40
CA LEU A 180 -4.31 -6.34 4.69
C LEU A 180 -3.39 -7.47 4.24
N VAL A 181 -2.64 -7.29 3.15
CA VAL A 181 -1.72 -8.32 2.63
C VAL A 181 -0.35 -8.25 3.29
N SER A 182 0.10 -7.06 3.72
CA SER A 182 1.46 -6.84 4.21
C SER A 182 1.75 -7.41 5.60
N TYR A 183 0.73 -7.59 6.44
CA TYR A 183 0.88 -8.06 7.82
C TYR A 183 0.47 -9.52 7.97
N ASP A 184 1.18 -10.27 8.83
CA ASP A 184 0.90 -11.69 9.05
C ASP A 184 -0.43 -11.91 9.77
N LYS A 185 -0.78 -11.03 10.71
CA LYS A 185 -2.03 -11.07 11.47
C LYS A 185 -2.74 -9.72 11.40
N VAL A 186 -4.05 -9.76 11.46
CA VAL A 186 -4.90 -8.58 11.52
C VAL A 186 -5.73 -8.65 12.80
N LEU A 187 -5.55 -7.66 13.66
CA LEU A 187 -6.29 -7.51 14.91
C LEU A 187 -7.35 -6.44 14.73
N MET A 188 -8.62 -6.79 14.91
CA MET A 188 -9.74 -5.87 14.75
C MET A 188 -10.52 -5.73 16.05
N THR A 189 -11.02 -4.53 16.34
CA THR A 189 -12.02 -4.34 17.39
C THR A 189 -13.40 -4.81 16.91
N VAL A 190 -14.25 -5.23 17.83
CA VAL A 190 -15.64 -5.66 17.50
C VAL A 190 -16.39 -4.59 16.72
N GLY A 191 -16.25 -3.32 17.12
CA GLY A 191 -16.89 -2.22 16.40
C GLY A 191 -16.29 -1.99 15.01
N ALA A 192 -14.97 -2.15 14.84
CA ALA A 192 -14.35 -2.08 13.53
C ALA A 192 -14.90 -3.15 12.58
N VAL A 193 -15.12 -4.37 13.06
CA VAL A 193 -15.73 -5.45 12.26
C VAL A 193 -17.13 -5.05 11.77
N LYS A 194 -18.00 -4.53 12.66
CA LYS A 194 -19.35 -4.09 12.29
C LYS A 194 -19.34 -2.98 11.24
N LEU A 195 -18.47 -1.98 11.41
CA LEU A 195 -18.32 -0.90 10.41
C LEU A 195 -17.80 -1.40 9.05
N ILE A 196 -16.94 -2.42 9.05
CA ILE A 196 -16.49 -3.06 7.80
C ILE A 196 -17.64 -3.79 7.11
N GLU A 197 -18.49 -4.50 7.86
CA GLU A 197 -19.67 -5.16 7.34
C GLU A 197 -20.64 -4.18 6.67
N GLU A 198 -20.94 -3.05 7.32
CA GLU A 198 -21.76 -1.98 6.75
C GLU A 198 -21.15 -1.39 5.47
N ARG A 199 -19.85 -1.16 5.46
CA ARG A 199 -19.13 -0.59 4.31
C ARG A 199 -19.11 -1.52 3.10
N LEU A 200 -19.13 -2.83 3.34
CA LEU A 200 -19.02 -3.85 2.30
C LEU A 200 -20.38 -4.42 1.85
N GLN A 201 -21.46 -4.08 2.49
CA GLN A 201 -22.81 -4.34 1.96
C GLN A 201 -23.03 -3.50 0.70
#